data_cff69917f107070b19f38bfab5b41b48
#
_entry.id   cff69917f107070b19f38bfab5b41b48
#
_cell.length_a   1.000
_cell.length_b   1.000
_cell.length_c   1.000
_cell.angle_alpha   90.00
_cell.angle_beta   90.00
_cell.angle_gamma   90.00
#
_symmetry.space_group_name_H-M   'P 1'
#
loop_
_entity.id
_entity.type
_entity.pdbx_description
1 polymer ?
#
loop_
_entity_poly.entity_id
_entity_poly.type
_entity_poly.pdbx_seq_one_letter_code
_entity_poly.pdbx_strand_id
1 'polypeptide(L)'
;MVHGTRVSVRAAFLACLLACFAMLLLPGSEAELPVEDFTHAVIGEEFTATWCVYCPSAAENLYKVWRPKSEYPDDPYYDDQFFFVALITDVNDKADDRAGDYPDFTGYPTVYFDGGDEKVEGGQSDTSNYEQAIDNCGSRADTDISLRISMQHLGDDRIAVQAYITWNEDGGFGDPTFDGYIRAYIVEPISRYNNYDNEPYHFGFLDYAFDQEVELDSHEEVILETVWVGGDHTDSNGDDFSDISYDNLNIFVSFFNNEQASADDYALQTAFAIPPDVNFWFPTEVLSDTASLTGTASSPRTTIGSVEYKVDDGEWLLAEGTEEFDLQLDTTAYANGDHELLLRISN
;
A
#
# COMPACT_ATOMS: atom_id res chain seq x y z
N MET A 1 38.15 46.86 -2.28
CA MET A 1 39.26 45.92 -2.09
C MET A 1 38.70 44.54 -2.04
N VAL A 2 38.84 43.82 -3.11
CA VAL A 2 38.27 42.49 -3.31
C VAL A 2 39.26 41.46 -2.77
N HIS A 3 38.79 40.55 -1.89
CA HIS A 3 39.57 39.38 -1.53
C HIS A 3 38.83 38.14 -2.04
N GLY A 4 39.34 37.64 -3.17
CA GLY A 4 38.95 36.32 -3.69
C GLY A 4 39.79 35.22 -3.05
N THR A 5 39.13 34.19 -2.51
CA THR A 5 39.81 32.99 -2.02
C THR A 5 39.64 31.91 -3.07
N ARG A 6 40.76 31.52 -3.72
CA ARG A 6 40.84 30.39 -4.64
C ARG A 6 41.10 29.11 -3.83
N VAL A 7 40.25 28.13 -3.96
CA VAL A 7 40.50 26.76 -3.50
C VAL A 7 41.01 25.93 -4.69
N SER A 8 42.24 25.45 -4.54
CA SER A 8 42.91 24.59 -5.53
C SER A 8 42.70 23.12 -5.14
N VAL A 9 42.01 22.35 -5.99
CA VAL A 9 41.90 20.90 -5.85
C VAL A 9 43.06 20.25 -6.61
N ARG A 10 43.97 19.60 -5.89
CA ARG A 10 45.02 18.78 -6.47
C ARG A 10 44.52 17.34 -6.53
N ALA A 11 44.34 16.81 -7.74
CA ALA A 11 44.17 15.38 -7.98
C ALA A 11 45.50 14.66 -7.73
N ALA A 12 45.51 13.71 -6.82
CA ALA A 12 46.61 12.78 -6.63
C ALA A 12 46.19 11.42 -7.20
N PHE A 13 46.77 11.05 -8.34
CA PHE A 13 46.76 9.67 -8.82
C PHE A 13 47.76 8.89 -7.99
N LEU A 14 47.31 7.81 -7.36
CA LEU A 14 48.20 6.81 -6.77
C LEU A 14 47.81 5.44 -7.33
N ALA A 15 48.69 4.93 -8.21
CA ALA A 15 48.65 3.56 -8.62
C ALA A 15 49.19 2.68 -7.50
N CYS A 16 48.46 1.64 -7.12
CA CYS A 16 48.96 0.59 -6.21
C CYS A 16 48.56 -0.78 -6.69
N LEU A 17 49.58 -1.44 -7.16
CA LEU A 17 49.95 -2.87 -7.25
C LEU A 17 48.94 -3.91 -6.73
N LEU A 18 48.76 -4.94 -7.59
CA LEU A 18 48.26 -6.27 -7.28
C LEU A 18 48.92 -6.86 -6.04
N ALA A 19 48.11 -7.21 -5.05
CA ALA A 19 48.43 -8.22 -4.09
C ALA A 19 47.32 -9.29 -4.14
N CYS A 20 47.67 -10.47 -4.65
CA CYS A 20 46.86 -11.67 -4.53
C CYS A 20 46.69 -12.01 -3.04
N PHE A 21 45.47 -11.82 -2.51
CA PHE A 21 45.12 -12.43 -1.24
C PHE A 21 44.07 -13.51 -1.55
N ALA A 22 44.52 -14.75 -1.39
CA ALA A 22 43.63 -15.90 -1.38
C ALA A 22 42.77 -15.82 -0.12
N MET A 23 41.59 -15.27 -0.26
CA MET A 23 40.59 -15.29 0.81
C MET A 23 39.94 -16.67 0.79
N LEU A 24 40.16 -17.43 1.84
CA LEU A 24 39.46 -18.68 2.13
C LEU A 24 37.95 -18.43 1.94
N LEU A 25 37.38 -19.16 1.03
CA LEU A 25 35.94 -19.37 0.92
C LEU A 25 35.48 -20.15 2.15
N LEU A 26 35.05 -19.46 3.18
CA LEU A 26 34.08 -20.01 4.11
C LEU A 26 32.77 -20.07 3.35
N PRO A 27 32.06 -21.19 3.34
CA PRO A 27 30.68 -21.16 2.85
C PRO A 27 29.91 -20.29 3.85
N GLY A 28 29.62 -19.06 3.43
CA GLY A 28 28.54 -18.30 4.04
C GLY A 28 27.29 -19.15 3.81
N SER A 29 26.57 -19.47 4.85
CA SER A 29 25.19 -19.88 4.71
C SER A 29 24.49 -18.67 4.10
N GLU A 30 24.31 -18.65 2.79
CA GLU A 30 23.25 -17.89 2.19
C GLU A 30 21.99 -18.46 2.85
N ALA A 31 21.36 -17.66 3.69
CA ALA A 31 19.98 -17.90 4.02
C ALA A 31 19.27 -17.83 2.66
N GLU A 32 18.91 -18.97 2.11
CA GLU A 32 17.98 -19.05 1.01
C GLU A 32 16.74 -18.27 1.48
N LEU A 33 16.53 -17.12 0.84
CA LEU A 33 15.22 -16.50 0.89
C LEU A 33 14.25 -17.51 0.29
N PRO A 34 13.13 -17.82 0.95
CA PRO A 34 12.08 -18.59 0.32
C PRO A 34 11.44 -17.67 -0.73
N VAL A 35 12.02 -17.63 -1.92
CA VAL A 35 11.36 -17.12 -3.10
C VAL A 35 10.72 -18.34 -3.73
N GLU A 36 9.61 -18.77 -3.19
CA GLU A 36 8.64 -19.44 -4.02
C GLU A 36 8.09 -18.38 -4.98
N ASP A 37 7.99 -18.71 -6.27
CA ASP A 37 7.40 -17.83 -7.27
C ASP A 37 5.91 -17.67 -6.92
N PHE A 38 5.56 -16.62 -6.20
CA PHE A 38 4.17 -16.29 -5.93
C PHE A 38 3.47 -15.95 -7.25
N THR A 39 2.29 -16.50 -7.44
CA THR A 39 1.46 -16.25 -8.62
C THR A 39 0.69 -14.93 -8.49
N HIS A 40 0.41 -14.51 -7.26
CA HIS A 40 -0.31 -13.29 -6.92
C HIS A 40 0.08 -12.80 -5.52
N ALA A 41 -0.26 -11.56 -5.19
CA ALA A 41 -0.12 -11.05 -3.83
C ALA A 41 -1.32 -11.48 -2.96
N VAL A 42 -1.04 -11.96 -1.76
CA VAL A 42 -2.00 -12.53 -0.81
C VAL A 42 -2.62 -11.45 0.05
N ILE A 43 -3.92 -11.53 0.32
CA ILE A 43 -4.62 -10.70 1.31
C ILE A 43 -4.94 -11.48 2.58
N GLY A 44 -4.63 -10.91 3.75
CA GLY A 44 -5.09 -11.41 5.05
C GLY A 44 -6.24 -10.56 5.58
N GLU A 45 -7.34 -11.16 5.98
CA GLU A 45 -8.44 -10.51 6.67
C GLU A 45 -8.45 -10.97 8.14
N GLU A 46 -7.94 -10.11 9.05
CA GLU A 46 -7.91 -10.37 10.48
C GLU A 46 -9.23 -9.95 11.12
N PHE A 47 -10.08 -10.89 11.49
CA PHE A 47 -11.25 -10.62 12.32
C PHE A 47 -10.85 -10.55 13.78
N THR A 48 -11.08 -9.36 14.36
CA THR A 48 -10.60 -9.00 15.69
C THR A 48 -11.62 -8.15 16.45
N ALA A 49 -11.36 -7.87 17.74
CA ALA A 49 -12.22 -7.02 18.57
C ALA A 49 -11.40 -6.34 19.67
N THR A 50 -11.78 -5.11 20.06
CA THR A 50 -11.05 -4.30 21.04
C THR A 50 -10.99 -4.95 22.43
N TRP A 51 -11.97 -5.75 22.81
CA TRP A 51 -12.05 -6.47 24.09
C TRP A 51 -11.41 -7.85 24.10
N CYS A 52 -10.90 -8.31 22.97
CA CYS A 52 -10.39 -9.68 22.80
C CYS A 52 -8.99 -9.84 23.39
N VAL A 53 -8.83 -10.61 24.44
CA VAL A 53 -7.56 -10.82 25.18
C VAL A 53 -6.48 -11.53 24.34
N TYR A 54 -6.87 -12.32 23.36
CA TYR A 54 -5.94 -13.10 22.50
C TYR A 54 -5.60 -12.39 21.20
N CYS A 55 -6.33 -11.33 20.83
CA CYS A 55 -6.15 -10.61 19.59
C CYS A 55 -4.83 -9.82 19.49
N PRO A 56 -4.28 -9.22 20.57
CA PRO A 56 -3.00 -8.53 20.47
C PRO A 56 -1.86 -9.40 19.93
N SER A 57 -1.82 -10.69 20.31
CA SER A 57 -0.77 -11.61 19.83
C SER A 57 -0.93 -11.97 18.34
N ALA A 58 -2.16 -12.02 17.82
CA ALA A 58 -2.41 -12.23 16.41
C ALA A 58 -1.99 -11.01 15.59
N ALA A 59 -2.49 -9.83 15.95
CA ALA A 59 -2.18 -8.56 15.31
C ALA A 59 -0.67 -8.29 15.25
N GLU A 60 0.05 -8.48 16.36
CA GLU A 60 1.50 -8.30 16.45
C GLU A 60 2.26 -9.25 15.51
N ASN A 61 1.86 -10.54 15.46
CA ASN A 61 2.53 -11.50 14.59
C ASN A 61 2.21 -11.29 13.10
N LEU A 62 0.98 -10.89 12.75
CA LEU A 62 0.66 -10.46 11.39
C LEU A 62 1.49 -9.25 10.96
N TYR A 63 1.59 -8.24 11.82
CA TYR A 63 2.40 -7.07 11.54
C TYR A 63 3.89 -7.41 11.38
N LYS A 64 4.44 -8.36 12.15
CA LYS A 64 5.82 -8.85 11.98
C LYS A 64 6.06 -9.48 10.61
N VAL A 65 5.08 -10.22 10.09
CA VAL A 65 5.17 -10.83 8.74
C VAL A 65 5.15 -9.75 7.66
N TRP A 66 4.38 -8.68 7.87
CA TRP A 66 4.23 -7.61 6.90
C TRP A 66 5.39 -6.59 6.92
N ARG A 67 6.05 -6.36 8.08
CA ARG A 67 7.06 -5.30 8.25
C ARG A 67 8.22 -5.42 7.25
N PRO A 68 8.71 -4.27 6.70
CA PRO A 68 9.79 -4.29 5.72
C PRO A 68 11.11 -4.77 6.32
N LYS A 69 11.79 -5.69 5.66
CA LYS A 69 13.07 -6.27 6.10
C LYS A 69 14.19 -5.23 6.21
N SER A 70 14.09 -4.13 5.49
CA SER A 70 15.03 -3.00 5.59
C SER A 70 15.07 -2.39 6.99
N GLU A 71 13.96 -2.43 7.72
CA GLU A 71 13.81 -1.91 9.08
C GLU A 71 13.89 -3.04 10.13
N TYR A 72 13.42 -4.24 9.79
CA TYR A 72 13.30 -5.40 10.65
C TYR A 72 13.95 -6.63 10.01
N PRO A 73 15.30 -6.70 9.95
CA PRO A 73 16.02 -7.73 9.16
C PRO A 73 15.85 -9.16 9.66
N ASP A 74 15.43 -9.33 10.92
CA ASP A 74 15.22 -10.64 11.55
C ASP A 74 13.78 -11.16 11.41
N ASP A 75 12.86 -10.33 10.90
CA ASP A 75 11.46 -10.71 10.72
C ASP A 75 11.24 -11.39 9.36
N PRO A 76 10.21 -12.26 9.25
CA PRO A 76 9.74 -12.74 7.96
C PRO A 76 9.32 -11.55 7.08
N TYR A 77 9.53 -11.67 5.76
CA TYR A 77 9.24 -10.57 4.85
C TYR A 77 8.76 -11.09 3.50
N TYR A 78 7.59 -10.65 3.11
CA TYR A 78 6.94 -11.03 1.85
C TYR A 78 6.89 -9.89 0.83
N ASP A 79 7.57 -8.76 1.13
CA ASP A 79 7.59 -7.58 0.25
C ASP A 79 6.18 -7.17 -0.21
N ASP A 80 5.97 -7.00 -1.50
CA ASP A 80 4.67 -6.65 -2.08
C ASP A 80 3.78 -7.88 -2.35
N GLN A 81 4.11 -9.01 -1.72
CA GLN A 81 3.41 -10.29 -1.91
C GLN A 81 2.38 -10.58 -0.81
N PHE A 82 2.35 -9.78 0.26
CA PHE A 82 1.37 -9.95 1.34
C PHE A 82 0.90 -8.62 1.90
N PHE A 83 -0.41 -8.51 2.07
CA PHE A 83 -1.08 -7.39 2.74
C PHE A 83 -2.13 -7.94 3.72
N PHE A 84 -2.47 -7.15 4.75
CA PHE A 84 -3.56 -7.56 5.63
C PHE A 84 -4.39 -6.37 6.09
N VAL A 85 -5.62 -6.67 6.49
CA VAL A 85 -6.61 -5.72 7.01
C VAL A 85 -7.08 -6.19 8.36
N ALA A 86 -7.06 -5.31 9.37
CA ALA A 86 -7.66 -5.59 10.67
C ALA A 86 -9.14 -5.16 10.66
N LEU A 87 -10.02 -6.14 10.60
CA LEU A 87 -11.46 -6.00 10.63
C LEU A 87 -11.94 -6.05 12.10
N ILE A 88 -12.04 -4.87 12.72
CA ILE A 88 -12.36 -4.71 14.14
C ILE A 88 -13.87 -4.65 14.32
N THR A 89 -14.49 -5.81 14.48
CA THR A 89 -15.93 -6.03 14.30
C THR A 89 -16.81 -5.36 15.37
N ASP A 90 -16.30 -5.12 16.58
CA ASP A 90 -17.07 -4.48 17.66
C ASP A 90 -17.13 -2.96 17.56
N VAL A 91 -16.41 -2.36 16.61
CA VAL A 91 -16.40 -0.90 16.37
C VAL A 91 -16.73 -0.50 14.94
N ASN A 92 -16.87 -1.47 14.03
CA ASN A 92 -17.16 -1.21 12.62
C ASN A 92 -18.18 -2.24 12.09
N ASP A 93 -19.40 -1.77 11.77
CA ASP A 93 -20.50 -2.63 11.33
C ASP A 93 -20.18 -3.36 10.00
N LYS A 94 -19.44 -2.73 9.08
CA LYS A 94 -19.04 -3.37 7.82
C LYS A 94 -17.98 -4.47 8.03
N ALA A 95 -17.13 -4.31 9.06
CA ALA A 95 -16.22 -5.38 9.46
C ALA A 95 -16.98 -6.57 10.07
N ASP A 96 -18.05 -6.31 10.82
CA ASP A 96 -18.93 -7.37 11.36
C ASP A 96 -19.75 -8.03 10.26
N ASP A 97 -20.28 -7.25 9.30
CA ASP A 97 -20.96 -7.77 8.11
C ASP A 97 -20.03 -8.70 7.32
N ARG A 98 -18.76 -8.29 7.10
CA ARG A 98 -17.76 -9.12 6.40
C ARG A 98 -17.45 -10.43 7.14
N ALA A 99 -17.43 -10.41 8.49
CA ALA A 99 -17.30 -11.64 9.28
C ALA A 99 -18.48 -12.60 9.06
N GLY A 100 -19.67 -12.05 8.78
CA GLY A 100 -20.87 -12.82 8.44
C GLY A 100 -20.80 -13.54 7.09
N ASP A 101 -19.94 -13.10 6.16
CA ASP A 101 -19.72 -13.78 4.87
C ASP A 101 -18.95 -15.10 5.03
N TYR A 102 -18.27 -15.31 6.16
CA TYR A 102 -17.51 -16.52 6.46
C TYR A 102 -18.36 -17.53 7.26
N PRO A 103 -18.92 -18.58 6.64
CA PRO A 103 -19.86 -19.49 7.29
C PRO A 103 -19.24 -20.34 8.40
N ASP A 104 -17.92 -20.44 8.41
CA ASP A 104 -17.13 -21.19 9.40
C ASP A 104 -16.43 -20.28 10.43
N PHE A 105 -16.74 -18.96 10.43
CA PHE A 105 -16.24 -18.06 11.45
C PHE A 105 -16.83 -18.39 12.82
N THR A 106 -15.95 -18.61 13.81
CA THR A 106 -16.33 -19.08 15.14
C THR A 106 -15.93 -18.17 16.29
N GLY A 107 -15.06 -17.18 16.04
CA GLY A 107 -14.61 -16.24 17.07
C GLY A 107 -13.28 -15.58 16.79
N TYR A 108 -12.79 -14.81 17.77
CA TYR A 108 -11.64 -13.93 17.66
C TYR A 108 -10.40 -14.46 18.42
N PRO A 109 -9.17 -14.17 17.93
CA PRO A 109 -8.91 -13.71 16.57
C PRO A 109 -9.01 -14.85 15.55
N THR A 110 -9.39 -14.53 14.33
CA THR A 110 -9.31 -15.43 13.19
C THR A 110 -8.80 -14.64 11.98
N VAL A 111 -7.82 -15.20 11.27
CA VAL A 111 -7.30 -14.61 10.04
C VAL A 111 -7.64 -15.53 8.89
N TYR A 112 -8.35 -15.02 7.90
CA TYR A 112 -8.55 -15.68 6.63
C TYR A 112 -7.59 -15.10 5.61
N PHE A 113 -6.94 -15.96 4.85
CA PHE A 113 -6.05 -15.59 3.76
C PHE A 113 -6.76 -15.85 2.44
N ASP A 114 -6.63 -14.92 1.51
CA ASP A 114 -7.27 -14.94 0.20
C ASP A 114 -8.78 -15.26 0.23
N GLY A 115 -9.51 -14.67 1.21
CA GLY A 115 -10.95 -14.85 1.28
C GLY A 115 -11.41 -16.22 1.82
N GLY A 116 -10.51 -17.05 2.34
CA GLY A 116 -10.84 -18.32 2.98
C GLY A 116 -10.15 -19.54 2.40
N ASP A 117 -9.22 -19.37 1.46
CA ASP A 117 -8.36 -20.46 0.95
C ASP A 117 -7.55 -21.09 2.10
N GLU A 118 -6.99 -20.24 2.96
CA GLU A 118 -6.33 -20.65 4.21
C GLU A 118 -6.91 -19.89 5.42
N LYS A 119 -6.81 -20.50 6.61
CA LYS A 119 -7.32 -19.92 7.85
C LYS A 119 -6.42 -20.22 9.03
N VAL A 120 -6.17 -19.18 9.86
CA VAL A 120 -5.46 -19.32 11.14
C VAL A 120 -6.35 -18.81 12.27
N GLU A 121 -6.70 -19.67 13.22
CA GLU A 121 -7.57 -19.37 14.35
C GLU A 121 -6.77 -19.17 15.65
N GLY A 122 -7.21 -18.23 16.47
CA GLY A 122 -6.68 -17.97 17.81
C GLY A 122 -5.37 -17.17 17.82
N GLY A 123 -4.99 -16.71 19.00
CA GLY A 123 -3.71 -16.01 19.21
C GLY A 123 -2.52 -16.92 18.91
N GLN A 124 -1.56 -16.41 18.17
CA GLN A 124 -0.36 -17.15 17.77
C GLN A 124 0.83 -16.76 18.66
N SER A 125 1.70 -17.73 18.95
CA SER A 125 2.93 -17.49 19.73
C SER A 125 4.09 -16.95 18.87
N ASP A 126 4.03 -17.17 17.57
CA ASP A 126 5.02 -16.77 16.57
C ASP A 126 4.35 -16.61 15.19
N THR A 127 5.15 -16.32 14.16
CA THR A 127 4.67 -16.02 12.80
C THR A 127 4.44 -17.26 11.93
N SER A 128 4.92 -18.43 12.31
CA SER A 128 5.07 -19.60 11.44
C SER A 128 3.75 -20.08 10.78
N ASN A 129 2.62 -20.01 11.49
CA ASN A 129 1.33 -20.41 10.91
C ASN A 129 0.85 -19.41 9.86
N TYR A 130 1.14 -18.13 10.04
CA TYR A 130 0.83 -17.10 9.05
C TYR A 130 1.72 -17.24 7.81
N GLU A 131 3.03 -17.43 7.99
CA GLU A 131 3.97 -17.68 6.91
C GLU A 131 3.53 -18.87 6.06
N GLN A 132 3.16 -20.00 6.70
CA GLN A 132 2.69 -21.17 5.99
C GLN A 132 1.40 -20.89 5.19
N ALA A 133 0.44 -20.16 5.76
CA ALA A 133 -0.81 -19.82 5.07
C ALA A 133 -0.53 -18.90 3.86
N ILE A 134 0.35 -17.91 4.02
CA ILE A 134 0.75 -17.00 2.94
C ILE A 134 1.45 -17.77 1.81
N ASP A 135 2.41 -18.66 2.13
CA ASP A 135 3.12 -19.48 1.15
C ASP A 135 2.16 -20.39 0.37
N ASN A 136 1.20 -21.02 1.08
CA ASN A 136 0.19 -21.88 0.44
C ASN A 136 -0.69 -21.10 -0.53
N CYS A 137 -1.24 -19.96 -0.11
CA CYS A 137 -2.06 -19.09 -0.97
C CYS A 137 -1.25 -18.57 -2.16
N GLY A 138 -0.11 -17.93 -1.91
CA GLY A 138 0.69 -17.28 -2.95
C GLY A 138 1.25 -18.22 -4.02
N SER A 139 1.47 -19.49 -3.67
CA SER A 139 1.94 -20.52 -4.61
C SER A 139 0.82 -21.22 -5.38
N ARG A 140 -0.47 -20.89 -5.11
CA ARG A 140 -1.63 -21.45 -5.81
C ARG A 140 -1.59 -21.05 -7.30
N ALA A 141 -1.82 -22.01 -8.21
CA ALA A 141 -1.99 -21.72 -9.63
C ALA A 141 -3.40 -21.13 -9.85
N ASP A 142 -3.46 -19.94 -10.36
CA ASP A 142 -4.69 -19.16 -10.46
C ASP A 142 -4.90 -18.52 -11.82
N THR A 143 -6.12 -17.95 -12.01
CA THR A 143 -6.48 -17.12 -13.15
C THR A 143 -5.61 -15.87 -13.22
N ASP A 144 -5.03 -15.58 -14.37
CA ASP A 144 -4.13 -14.44 -14.56
C ASP A 144 -4.91 -13.12 -14.59
N ILE A 145 -4.94 -12.44 -13.45
CA ILE A 145 -5.55 -11.11 -13.25
C ILE A 145 -4.45 -10.08 -13.01
N SER A 146 -4.41 -9.06 -13.85
CA SER A 146 -3.66 -7.84 -13.55
C SER A 146 -4.55 -6.88 -12.77
N LEU A 147 -4.09 -6.44 -11.60
CA LEU A 147 -4.79 -5.52 -10.72
C LEU A 147 -3.88 -4.36 -10.31
N ARG A 148 -4.36 -3.14 -10.45
CA ARG A 148 -3.69 -1.92 -9.98
C ARG A 148 -4.69 -1.01 -9.30
N ILE A 149 -4.23 -0.24 -8.33
CA ILE A 149 -5.04 0.79 -7.68
C ILE A 149 -4.24 2.07 -7.53
N SER A 150 -4.91 3.20 -7.62
CA SER A 150 -4.33 4.51 -7.33
C SER A 150 -5.25 5.30 -6.41
N MET A 151 -4.64 6.16 -5.60
CA MET A 151 -5.36 7.08 -4.73
C MET A 151 -4.81 8.50 -4.89
N GLN A 152 -5.69 9.49 -4.81
CA GLN A 152 -5.32 10.90 -4.86
C GLN A 152 -6.09 11.68 -3.81
N HIS A 153 -5.37 12.43 -2.97
CA HIS A 153 -5.99 13.37 -2.03
C HIS A 153 -6.60 14.56 -2.78
N LEU A 154 -7.87 14.83 -2.56
CA LEU A 154 -8.59 15.95 -3.16
C LEU A 154 -8.78 17.14 -2.21
N GLY A 155 -8.19 17.07 -1.03
CA GLY A 155 -8.35 18.01 0.08
C GLY A 155 -9.42 17.56 1.08
N ASP A 156 -9.30 18.04 2.31
CA ASP A 156 -10.12 17.63 3.45
C ASP A 156 -10.11 16.08 3.62
N ASP A 157 -11.25 15.45 3.75
CA ASP A 157 -11.45 14.01 3.91
C ASP A 157 -11.78 13.28 2.59
N ARG A 158 -11.43 13.85 1.43
CA ARG A 158 -11.81 13.37 0.11
C ARG A 158 -10.65 12.69 -0.61
N ILE A 159 -10.88 11.46 -1.03
CA ILE A 159 -9.90 10.63 -1.73
C ILE A 159 -10.52 10.16 -3.07
N ALA A 160 -9.90 10.52 -4.19
CA ALA A 160 -10.21 9.87 -5.46
C ALA A 160 -9.49 8.52 -5.52
N VAL A 161 -10.21 7.49 -5.91
CA VAL A 161 -9.72 6.10 -6.01
C VAL A 161 -10.03 5.56 -7.40
N GLN A 162 -9.03 4.97 -8.05
CA GLN A 162 -9.18 4.29 -9.33
C GLN A 162 -8.58 2.90 -9.25
N ALA A 163 -9.35 1.88 -9.64
CA ALA A 163 -8.89 0.51 -9.78
C ALA A 163 -8.88 0.11 -11.25
N TYR A 164 -7.85 -0.61 -11.68
CA TYR A 164 -7.64 -1.08 -13.05
C TYR A 164 -7.51 -2.59 -13.01
N ILE A 165 -8.36 -3.30 -13.75
CA ILE A 165 -8.47 -4.75 -13.70
C ILE A 165 -8.42 -5.28 -15.12
N THR A 166 -7.58 -6.31 -15.38
CA THR A 166 -7.50 -6.98 -16.67
C THR A 166 -7.42 -8.48 -16.45
N TRP A 167 -8.27 -9.23 -17.13
CA TRP A 167 -8.16 -10.67 -17.24
C TRP A 167 -7.29 -11.04 -18.45
N ASN A 168 -6.14 -11.69 -18.20
CA ASN A 168 -5.08 -11.89 -19.23
C ASN A 168 -5.17 -13.24 -19.95
N GLU A 169 -6.24 -14.01 -19.77
CA GLU A 169 -6.43 -15.28 -20.42
C GLU A 169 -7.39 -15.19 -21.61
N ASP A 170 -7.20 -16.06 -22.60
CA ASP A 170 -8.17 -16.25 -23.68
C ASP A 170 -9.43 -16.88 -23.13
N GLY A 171 -10.57 -16.22 -23.31
CA GLY A 171 -11.87 -16.77 -22.93
C GLY A 171 -12.12 -18.15 -23.53
N GLY A 172 -12.73 -19.05 -22.75
CA GLY A 172 -13.06 -20.41 -23.19
C GLY A 172 -14.10 -20.43 -24.31
N PHE A 173 -14.25 -21.60 -24.97
CA PHE A 173 -15.27 -21.78 -26.02
C PHE A 173 -16.67 -21.62 -25.42
N GLY A 174 -17.28 -20.43 -25.58
CA GLY A 174 -18.66 -20.13 -25.18
C GLY A 174 -18.81 -19.21 -23.97
N ASP A 175 -17.73 -18.81 -23.34
CA ASP A 175 -17.75 -17.84 -22.25
C ASP A 175 -16.60 -16.86 -22.43
N PRO A 176 -16.85 -15.70 -23.09
CA PRO A 176 -15.83 -14.69 -23.35
C PRO A 176 -15.56 -13.76 -22.15
N THR A 177 -16.32 -13.91 -21.05
CA THR A 177 -16.26 -13.05 -19.86
C THR A 177 -15.86 -13.85 -18.63
N PHE A 178 -15.28 -13.14 -17.68
CA PHE A 178 -14.96 -13.63 -16.33
C PHE A 178 -15.68 -12.76 -15.31
N ASP A 179 -16.58 -13.36 -14.53
CA ASP A 179 -17.28 -12.69 -13.44
C ASP A 179 -16.47 -12.83 -12.16
N GLY A 180 -16.22 -11.72 -11.49
CA GLY A 180 -15.53 -11.68 -10.21
C GLY A 180 -16.06 -10.59 -9.30
N TYR A 181 -15.42 -10.41 -8.15
CA TYR A 181 -15.82 -9.45 -7.13
C TYR A 181 -14.63 -8.64 -6.65
N ILE A 182 -14.75 -7.32 -6.59
CA ILE A 182 -13.69 -6.43 -6.11
C ILE A 182 -14.03 -5.90 -4.72
N ARG A 183 -13.03 -5.95 -3.81
CA ARG A 183 -13.04 -5.20 -2.54
C ARG A 183 -11.81 -4.33 -2.45
N ALA A 184 -12.02 -3.02 -2.27
CA ALA A 184 -10.95 -2.06 -2.00
C ALA A 184 -11.13 -1.51 -0.58
N TYR A 185 -10.29 -1.97 0.32
CA TYR A 185 -10.32 -1.65 1.75
C TYR A 185 -9.58 -0.35 2.00
N ILE A 186 -10.25 0.64 2.57
CA ILE A 186 -9.64 1.86 3.10
C ILE A 186 -9.23 1.57 4.54
N VAL A 187 -7.95 1.73 4.85
CA VAL A 187 -7.38 1.35 6.14
C VAL A 187 -6.49 2.44 6.71
N GLU A 188 -6.42 2.52 8.03
CA GLU A 188 -5.43 3.32 8.75
C GLU A 188 -4.23 2.43 9.13
N PRO A 189 -3.00 2.69 8.59
CA PRO A 189 -1.78 2.00 9.02
C PRO A 189 -1.57 1.99 10.53
N ILE A 190 -1.88 3.10 11.20
CA ILE A 190 -2.00 3.20 12.65
C ILE A 190 -3.47 3.46 12.95
N SER A 191 -4.18 2.42 13.36
CA SER A 191 -5.62 2.49 13.58
C SER A 191 -5.98 3.47 14.70
N ARG A 192 -7.11 4.15 14.55
CA ARG A 192 -7.76 4.92 15.62
C ARG A 192 -8.28 4.06 16.77
N TYR A 193 -8.42 2.75 16.55
CA TYR A 193 -8.89 1.79 17.52
C TYR A 193 -7.74 0.99 18.13
N ASN A 194 -7.78 0.83 19.46
CA ASN A 194 -6.79 0.09 20.20
C ASN A 194 -7.25 -1.36 20.46
N ASN A 195 -6.28 -2.26 20.55
CA ASN A 195 -6.48 -3.63 20.98
C ASN A 195 -6.64 -3.72 22.52
N TYR A 196 -6.79 -4.94 23.05
CA TYR A 196 -6.97 -5.19 24.49
C TYR A 196 -5.80 -4.66 25.36
N ASP A 197 -4.59 -4.60 24.84
CA ASP A 197 -3.40 -4.11 25.54
C ASP A 197 -3.24 -2.58 25.41
N ASN A 198 -4.24 -1.90 24.84
CA ASN A 198 -4.29 -0.46 24.59
C ASN A 198 -3.21 0.05 23.62
N GLU A 199 -2.80 -0.81 22.68
CA GLU A 199 -1.95 -0.46 21.55
C GLU A 199 -2.81 -0.36 20.28
N PRO A 200 -2.52 0.55 19.34
CA PRO A 200 -3.31 0.65 18.11
C PRO A 200 -3.18 -0.62 17.27
N TYR A 201 -4.27 -1.02 16.63
CA TYR A 201 -4.18 -2.01 15.56
C TYR A 201 -3.40 -1.44 14.36
N HIS A 202 -2.83 -2.30 13.55
CA HIS A 202 -2.26 -1.93 12.25
C HIS A 202 -3.27 -2.23 11.14
N PHE A 203 -3.36 -1.33 10.15
CA PHE A 203 -4.26 -1.45 9.00
C PHE A 203 -5.73 -1.64 9.40
N GLY A 204 -6.16 -0.84 10.41
CA GLY A 204 -7.55 -0.84 10.85
C GLY A 204 -8.50 -0.40 9.75
N PHE A 205 -9.45 -1.26 9.42
CA PHE A 205 -10.45 -1.03 8.38
C PHE A 205 -11.40 0.11 8.75
N LEU A 206 -11.62 1.03 7.80
CA LEU A 206 -12.61 2.09 7.90
C LEU A 206 -13.85 1.76 7.07
N ASP A 207 -13.66 1.57 5.77
CA ASP A 207 -14.73 1.32 4.81
C ASP A 207 -14.18 0.76 3.48
N TYR A 208 -15.08 0.46 2.56
CA TYR A 208 -14.73 0.10 1.19
C TYR A 208 -14.78 1.32 0.26
N ALA A 209 -13.78 1.45 -0.63
CA ALA A 209 -13.88 2.31 -1.81
C ALA A 209 -14.67 1.59 -2.91
N PHE A 210 -14.48 0.29 -3.06
CA PHE A 210 -15.24 -0.61 -3.93
C PHE A 210 -15.62 -1.87 -3.17
N ASP A 211 -16.85 -2.34 -3.34
CA ASP A 211 -17.38 -3.61 -2.83
C ASP A 211 -18.49 -4.04 -3.76
N GLN A 212 -18.15 -4.70 -4.91
CA GLN A 212 -19.09 -4.97 -5.99
C GLN A 212 -18.63 -6.06 -6.95
N GLU A 213 -19.60 -6.63 -7.69
CA GLU A 213 -19.34 -7.50 -8.82
C GLU A 213 -18.71 -6.77 -9.99
N VAL A 214 -17.83 -7.44 -10.74
CA VAL A 214 -17.19 -6.93 -11.95
C VAL A 214 -17.12 -8.03 -13.01
N GLU A 215 -17.66 -7.76 -14.21
CA GLU A 215 -17.50 -8.59 -15.40
C GLU A 215 -16.30 -8.11 -16.21
N LEU A 216 -15.41 -9.03 -16.57
CA LEU A 216 -14.19 -8.78 -17.34
C LEU A 216 -14.27 -9.45 -18.72
N ASP A 217 -14.08 -8.69 -19.77
CA ASP A 217 -13.79 -9.22 -21.08
C ASP A 217 -12.32 -9.61 -21.22
N SER A 218 -12.02 -10.71 -21.93
CA SER A 218 -10.64 -11.18 -22.14
C SER A 218 -9.74 -10.09 -22.74
N HIS A 219 -8.61 -9.80 -22.08
CA HIS A 219 -7.62 -8.78 -22.45
C HIS A 219 -8.12 -7.33 -22.53
N GLU A 220 -9.34 -7.05 -22.05
CA GLU A 220 -9.84 -5.68 -21.93
C GLU A 220 -9.64 -5.15 -20.50
N GLU A 221 -9.23 -3.89 -20.36
CA GLU A 221 -9.05 -3.25 -19.06
C GLU A 221 -10.36 -2.63 -18.60
N VAL A 222 -10.85 -3.03 -17.43
CA VAL A 222 -11.95 -2.36 -16.73
C VAL A 222 -11.38 -1.35 -15.76
N ILE A 223 -11.92 -0.13 -15.77
CA ILE A 223 -11.53 0.95 -14.86
C ILE A 223 -12.72 1.29 -13.99
N LEU A 224 -12.54 1.18 -12.68
CA LEU A 224 -13.51 1.64 -11.67
C LEU A 224 -12.99 2.93 -11.04
N GLU A 225 -13.89 3.91 -10.86
CA GLU A 225 -13.55 5.21 -10.31
C GLU A 225 -14.56 5.62 -9.24
N THR A 226 -14.08 6.16 -8.13
CA THR A 226 -14.93 6.75 -7.09
C THR A 226 -14.23 7.89 -6.38
N VAL A 227 -15.00 8.72 -5.69
CA VAL A 227 -14.48 9.64 -4.66
C VAL A 227 -15.06 9.19 -3.33
N TRP A 228 -14.20 8.66 -2.49
CA TRP A 228 -14.56 8.33 -1.11
C TRP A 228 -14.44 9.60 -0.25
N VAL A 229 -15.43 9.85 0.62
CA VAL A 229 -15.51 11.04 1.49
C VAL A 229 -15.67 10.56 2.92
N GLY A 230 -14.67 10.78 3.77
CA GLY A 230 -14.64 10.25 5.12
C GLY A 230 -15.89 10.60 5.96
N GLY A 231 -16.38 11.84 5.84
CA GLY A 231 -17.58 12.31 6.54
C GLY A 231 -18.90 11.65 6.11
N ASP A 232 -18.92 10.92 4.99
CA ASP A 232 -20.10 10.17 4.54
C ASP A 232 -20.17 8.76 5.14
N HIS A 233 -19.14 8.33 5.89
CA HIS A 233 -18.98 7.00 6.46
C HIS A 233 -18.80 7.08 7.97
N THR A 234 -19.28 6.09 8.70
CA THR A 234 -19.26 6.10 10.17
C THR A 234 -18.87 4.74 10.74
N ASP A 235 -18.31 4.76 11.93
CA ASP A 235 -18.15 3.57 12.76
C ASP A 235 -19.49 3.14 13.42
N SER A 236 -19.46 2.04 14.18
CA SER A 236 -20.65 1.50 14.89
C SER A 236 -21.20 2.43 15.98
N ASN A 237 -20.43 3.45 16.42
CA ASN A 237 -20.89 4.45 17.38
C ASN A 237 -21.53 5.66 16.69
N GLY A 238 -21.40 5.76 15.37
CA GLY A 238 -21.86 6.89 14.56
C GLY A 238 -20.85 8.03 14.48
N ASP A 239 -19.59 7.80 14.88
CA ASP A 239 -18.51 8.74 14.67
C ASP A 239 -18.05 8.65 13.23
N ASP A 240 -18.01 9.77 12.50
CA ASP A 240 -17.62 9.82 11.11
C ASP A 240 -16.08 9.80 10.92
N PHE A 241 -15.64 9.60 9.68
CA PHE A 241 -14.22 9.57 9.33
C PHE A 241 -13.73 10.88 8.67
N SER A 242 -14.38 12.01 8.96
CA SER A 242 -13.96 13.32 8.42
C SER A 242 -12.61 13.81 8.97
N ASP A 243 -12.11 13.20 10.04
CA ASP A 243 -10.85 13.52 10.70
C ASP A 243 -9.66 12.68 10.23
N ILE A 244 -9.80 11.91 9.14
CA ILE A 244 -8.71 11.11 8.58
C ILE A 244 -7.49 11.97 8.22
N SER A 245 -6.31 11.40 8.38
CA SER A 245 -5.07 11.97 7.86
C SER A 245 -4.64 11.20 6.62
N TYR A 246 -4.42 11.89 5.50
CA TYR A 246 -3.97 11.26 4.26
C TYR A 246 -2.66 10.46 4.44
N ASP A 247 -1.74 10.95 5.27
CA ASP A 247 -0.47 10.28 5.56
C ASP A 247 -0.65 9.00 6.40
N ASN A 248 -1.83 8.81 7.03
CA ASN A 248 -2.20 7.61 7.77
C ASN A 248 -3.36 6.88 7.07
N LEU A 249 -3.32 6.78 5.75
CA LEU A 249 -4.34 6.13 4.96
C LEU A 249 -3.71 5.27 3.87
N ASN A 250 -4.07 3.99 3.81
CA ASN A 250 -3.71 3.10 2.70
C ASN A 250 -4.98 2.54 2.07
N ILE A 251 -4.87 2.07 0.84
CA ILE A 251 -5.91 1.28 0.18
C ILE A 251 -5.29 -0.04 -0.25
N PHE A 252 -5.88 -1.14 0.22
CA PHE A 252 -5.62 -2.48 -0.31
C PHE A 252 -6.80 -2.90 -1.16
N VAL A 253 -6.55 -3.45 -2.33
CA VAL A 253 -7.60 -3.92 -3.22
C VAL A 253 -7.35 -5.37 -3.57
N SER A 254 -8.39 -6.21 -3.46
CA SER A 254 -8.34 -7.60 -3.88
C SER A 254 -9.47 -7.89 -4.86
N PHE A 255 -9.15 -8.66 -5.87
CA PHE A 255 -10.11 -9.18 -6.83
C PHE A 255 -10.33 -10.66 -6.55
N PHE A 256 -11.57 -11.03 -6.22
CA PHE A 256 -12.00 -12.36 -5.85
C PHE A 256 -12.72 -13.01 -7.03
N ASN A 257 -12.69 -14.33 -7.09
CA ASN A 257 -13.48 -15.08 -8.07
C ASN A 257 -14.98 -15.11 -7.74
N ASN A 258 -15.40 -14.69 -6.51
CA ASN A 258 -16.81 -14.63 -6.10
C ASN A 258 -16.98 -13.61 -4.94
N GLU A 259 -18.22 -13.19 -4.69
CA GLU A 259 -18.59 -12.35 -3.54
C GLU A 259 -18.41 -13.08 -2.20
N GLN A 260 -18.74 -14.37 -2.16
CA GLN A 260 -18.72 -15.17 -0.93
C GLN A 260 -17.32 -15.61 -0.55
N ALA A 261 -17.15 -15.89 0.75
CA ALA A 261 -15.89 -16.31 1.31
C ALA A 261 -15.92 -17.82 1.62
N SER A 262 -15.11 -18.58 0.92
CA SER A 262 -14.93 -20.02 1.15
C SER A 262 -13.61 -20.50 0.57
N ALA A 263 -13.23 -21.73 0.85
CA ALA A 263 -12.03 -22.33 0.26
C ALA A 263 -12.09 -22.48 -1.28
N ASP A 264 -13.28 -22.36 -1.86
CA ASP A 264 -13.51 -22.39 -3.32
C ASP A 264 -13.71 -20.97 -3.91
N ASP A 265 -13.87 -19.92 -3.05
CA ASP A 265 -14.15 -18.54 -3.41
C ASP A 265 -13.04 -17.67 -2.81
N TYR A 266 -11.98 -17.42 -3.57
CA TYR A 266 -10.72 -16.85 -3.08
C TYR A 266 -10.24 -15.65 -3.90
N ALA A 267 -9.31 -14.89 -3.33
CA ALA A 267 -8.65 -13.78 -4.01
C ALA A 267 -7.72 -14.30 -5.11
N LEU A 268 -7.82 -13.70 -6.28
CA LEU A 268 -7.02 -14.00 -7.47
C LEU A 268 -5.82 -13.05 -7.58
N GLN A 269 -5.93 -11.85 -7.05
CA GLN A 269 -4.87 -10.84 -7.05
C GLN A 269 -5.16 -9.77 -6.01
N THR A 270 -4.10 -9.24 -5.40
CA THR A 270 -4.15 -8.10 -4.48
C THR A 270 -3.16 -7.02 -4.92
N ALA A 271 -3.56 -5.77 -4.81
CA ALA A 271 -2.72 -4.60 -5.06
C ALA A 271 -2.94 -3.54 -3.97
N PHE A 272 -2.10 -2.52 -3.95
CA PHE A 272 -2.15 -1.49 -2.90
C PHE A 272 -1.86 -0.10 -3.44
N ALA A 273 -2.36 0.92 -2.73
CA ALA A 273 -1.96 2.30 -2.86
C ALA A 273 -1.60 2.85 -1.48
N ILE A 274 -0.40 3.39 -1.37
CA ILE A 274 0.17 4.00 -0.15
C ILE A 274 0.55 5.44 -0.51
N PRO A 275 0.17 6.44 0.31
CA PRO A 275 0.62 7.81 0.09
C PRO A 275 2.14 7.89 0.06
N PRO A 276 2.75 8.54 -0.93
CA PRO A 276 4.18 8.78 -0.92
C PRO A 276 4.54 9.83 0.14
N ASP A 277 5.68 9.65 0.81
CA ASP A 277 6.29 10.67 1.64
C ASP A 277 6.87 11.76 0.76
N VAL A 278 6.46 13.01 1.02
CA VAL A 278 6.96 14.18 0.27
C VAL A 278 7.57 15.19 1.21
N ASN A 279 8.85 15.50 0.98
CA ASN A 279 9.51 16.60 1.64
C ASN A 279 9.81 17.69 0.60
N PHE A 280 9.27 18.88 0.84
CA PHE A 280 9.40 20.01 -0.06
C PHE A 280 9.95 21.23 0.67
N TRP A 281 10.98 21.85 0.11
CA TRP A 281 11.60 23.02 0.70
C TRP A 281 11.11 24.30 0.04
N PHE A 282 10.30 25.05 0.78
CA PHE A 282 9.92 26.40 0.39
C PHE A 282 11.00 27.37 0.81
N PRO A 283 11.51 28.22 -0.11
CA PRO A 283 12.37 29.33 0.27
C PRO A 283 11.59 30.32 1.13
N THR A 284 12.27 30.89 2.13
CA THR A 284 11.67 31.91 3.01
C THR A 284 11.59 33.31 2.34
N GLU A 285 12.10 33.43 1.14
CA GLU A 285 12.14 34.67 0.36
C GLU A 285 11.02 34.67 -0.69
N VAL A 286 10.60 35.88 -1.07
CA VAL A 286 9.63 36.05 -2.15
C VAL A 286 10.23 35.55 -3.46
N LEU A 287 9.54 34.66 -4.14
CA LEU A 287 9.97 34.15 -5.43
C LEU A 287 9.85 35.22 -6.52
N SER A 288 10.84 35.30 -7.39
CA SER A 288 10.82 36.19 -8.55
C SER A 288 11.50 35.55 -9.76
N ASP A 289 11.08 35.95 -10.96
CA ASP A 289 11.55 35.43 -12.24
C ASP A 289 11.33 33.89 -12.35
N THR A 290 12.33 33.14 -12.75
CA THR A 290 12.28 31.68 -12.73
C THR A 290 12.84 31.19 -11.39
N ALA A 291 12.01 30.52 -10.61
CA ALA A 291 12.39 29.90 -9.34
C ALA A 291 12.53 28.38 -9.53
N SER A 292 13.63 27.84 -9.00
CA SER A 292 13.83 26.39 -8.88
C SER A 292 13.46 26.01 -7.46
N LEU A 293 12.48 25.11 -7.32
CA LEU A 293 12.01 24.59 -6.05
C LEU A 293 12.29 23.08 -6.02
N THR A 294 13.01 22.63 -5.01
CA THR A 294 13.43 21.23 -4.89
C THR A 294 12.71 20.49 -3.80
N GLY A 295 12.50 19.21 -4.00
CA GLY A 295 11.91 18.33 -3.02
C GLY A 295 12.40 16.89 -3.17
N THR A 296 11.99 16.05 -2.22
CA THR A 296 12.14 14.59 -2.30
C THR A 296 10.79 13.92 -2.18
N ALA A 297 10.62 12.83 -2.92
CA ALA A 297 9.48 11.94 -2.79
C ALA A 297 9.99 10.52 -2.57
N SER A 298 9.38 9.79 -1.65
CA SER A 298 9.68 8.37 -1.42
C SER A 298 8.41 7.60 -1.17
N SER A 299 8.41 6.33 -1.54
CA SER A 299 7.34 5.40 -1.19
C SER A 299 7.96 4.22 -0.47
N PRO A 300 7.35 3.71 0.60
CA PRO A 300 7.91 2.61 1.38
C PRO A 300 8.08 1.31 0.57
N ARG A 301 7.30 1.14 -0.50
CA ARG A 301 7.20 -0.13 -1.23
C ARG A 301 7.26 -0.03 -2.75
N THR A 302 7.22 1.18 -3.32
CA THR A 302 7.24 1.36 -4.78
C THR A 302 8.24 2.44 -5.17
N THR A 303 8.68 2.42 -6.42
CA THR A 303 9.49 3.51 -6.98
C THR A 303 8.58 4.64 -7.45
N ILE A 304 9.02 5.88 -7.26
CA ILE A 304 8.30 7.05 -7.76
C ILE A 304 8.42 7.10 -9.29
N GLY A 305 7.30 6.98 -9.98
CA GLY A 305 7.22 7.01 -11.44
C GLY A 305 7.28 8.42 -12.00
N SER A 306 6.54 9.37 -11.42
CA SER A 306 6.60 10.78 -11.81
C SER A 306 6.18 11.71 -10.68
N VAL A 307 6.67 12.94 -10.74
CA VAL A 307 6.21 14.07 -9.93
C VAL A 307 5.68 15.14 -10.88
N GLU A 308 4.44 15.57 -10.66
CA GLU A 308 3.82 16.64 -11.41
C GLU A 308 3.40 17.76 -10.45
N TYR A 309 3.35 18.98 -10.95
CA TYR A 309 2.93 20.14 -10.17
C TYR A 309 2.01 21.04 -10.96
N LYS A 310 1.18 21.79 -10.26
CA LYS A 310 0.41 22.91 -10.82
C LYS A 310 0.32 24.05 -9.83
N VAL A 311 0.12 25.26 -10.36
CA VAL A 311 -0.11 26.45 -9.55
C VAL A 311 -1.56 26.88 -9.75
N ASP A 312 -2.28 27.05 -8.66
CA ASP A 312 -3.71 27.37 -8.65
C ASP A 312 -4.52 26.37 -9.50
N ASP A 313 -5.41 26.89 -10.33
CA ASP A 313 -6.21 26.11 -11.30
C ASP A 313 -5.49 25.87 -12.64
N GLY A 314 -4.16 26.01 -12.70
CA GLY A 314 -3.36 25.83 -13.93
C GLY A 314 -3.29 24.36 -14.40
N GLU A 315 -2.55 24.15 -15.48
CA GLU A 315 -2.29 22.81 -16.01
C GLU A 315 -1.21 22.08 -15.19
N TRP A 316 -1.28 20.75 -15.15
CA TRP A 316 -0.26 19.91 -14.55
C TRP A 316 1.00 19.92 -15.41
N LEU A 317 2.14 20.19 -14.81
CA LEU A 317 3.46 20.21 -15.41
C LEU A 317 4.32 19.13 -14.78
N LEU A 318 5.14 18.46 -15.58
CA LEU A 318 6.06 17.44 -15.09
C LEU A 318 7.28 18.12 -14.43
N ALA A 319 7.64 17.64 -13.24
CA ALA A 319 8.89 18.01 -12.57
C ALA A 319 10.09 17.30 -13.23
N GLU A 320 11.28 17.83 -13.04
CA GLU A 320 12.53 17.17 -13.43
C GLU A 320 12.98 16.24 -12.28
N GLY A 321 13.08 14.93 -12.55
CA GLY A 321 13.39 13.91 -11.55
C GLY A 321 12.16 13.25 -10.93
N THR A 322 12.39 12.32 -10.02
CA THR A 322 11.36 11.52 -9.35
C THR A 322 11.55 11.51 -7.83
N GLU A 323 12.46 10.66 -7.29
CA GLU A 323 12.76 10.61 -5.85
C GLU A 323 13.42 11.90 -5.34
N GLU A 324 14.28 12.49 -6.14
CA GLU A 324 14.74 13.89 -5.99
C GLU A 324 14.21 14.66 -7.19
N PHE A 325 13.41 15.70 -6.96
CA PHE A 325 12.75 16.43 -8.03
C PHE A 325 12.97 17.95 -7.93
N ASP A 326 12.91 18.60 -9.10
CA ASP A 326 13.05 20.04 -9.26
C ASP A 326 11.87 20.59 -10.06
N LEU A 327 11.21 21.60 -9.51
CA LEU A 327 10.13 22.33 -10.17
C LEU A 327 10.69 23.63 -10.71
N GLN A 328 10.56 23.87 -12.01
CA GLN A 328 10.94 25.11 -12.66
C GLN A 328 9.73 26.02 -12.81
N LEU A 329 9.58 26.95 -11.87
CA LEU A 329 8.43 27.85 -11.78
C LEU A 329 8.74 29.22 -12.39
N ASP A 330 8.08 29.58 -13.49
CA ASP A 330 8.09 30.94 -14.03
C ASP A 330 7.08 31.81 -13.26
N THR A 331 7.56 32.52 -12.25
CA THR A 331 6.69 33.35 -11.39
C THR A 331 6.15 34.59 -12.13
N THR A 332 6.71 34.96 -13.29
CA THR A 332 6.23 36.08 -14.08
C THR A 332 4.89 35.80 -14.78
N ALA A 333 4.52 34.51 -14.85
CA ALA A 333 3.23 34.10 -15.41
C ALA A 333 2.04 34.34 -14.45
N TYR A 334 2.31 34.65 -13.17
CA TYR A 334 1.30 34.78 -12.12
C TYR A 334 1.20 36.22 -11.61
N ALA A 335 0.04 36.59 -11.06
CA ALA A 335 -0.13 37.87 -10.39
C ALA A 335 0.69 37.94 -9.11
N ASN A 336 0.99 39.15 -8.60
CA ASN A 336 1.60 39.27 -7.27
C ASN A 336 0.56 38.89 -6.20
N GLY A 337 0.91 37.99 -5.32
CA GLY A 337 0.07 37.55 -4.22
C GLY A 337 0.42 36.14 -3.75
N ASP A 338 -0.45 35.59 -2.94
CA ASP A 338 -0.37 34.19 -2.49
C ASP A 338 -0.92 33.30 -3.61
N HIS A 339 -0.24 32.21 -3.87
CA HIS A 339 -0.60 31.18 -4.84
C HIS A 339 -0.53 29.81 -4.20
N GLU A 340 -1.40 28.90 -4.62
CA GLU A 340 -1.39 27.52 -4.18
C GLU A 340 -0.53 26.68 -5.14
N LEU A 341 0.44 25.92 -4.59
CA LEU A 341 1.23 24.94 -5.34
C LEU A 341 0.74 23.55 -4.96
N LEU A 342 0.22 22.82 -5.93
CA LEU A 342 -0.22 21.44 -5.76
C LEU A 342 0.78 20.49 -6.39
N LEU A 343 1.09 19.41 -5.71
CA LEU A 343 1.94 18.32 -6.19
C LEU A 343 1.08 17.06 -6.41
N ARG A 344 1.40 16.31 -7.46
CA ARG A 344 0.86 14.99 -7.73
C ARG A 344 2.01 14.04 -8.00
N ILE A 345 2.03 12.92 -7.27
CA ILE A 345 3.07 11.90 -7.37
C ILE A 345 2.41 10.62 -7.82
N SER A 346 3.01 9.95 -8.81
CA SER A 346 2.58 8.63 -9.25
C SER A 346 3.68 7.60 -8.98
N ASN A 347 3.27 6.42 -8.59
CA ASN A 347 4.11 5.24 -8.38
C ASN A 347 4.16 4.41 -9.66
#